data_f1b55ac9a23ccdbb58152939bbed708c
#
_entry.id   f1b55ac9a23ccdbb58152939bbed708c
#
_cell.length_a   1.000
_cell.length_b   1.000
_cell.length_c   1.000
_cell.angle_alpha   90.00
_cell.angle_beta   90.00
_cell.angle_gamma   90.00
#
_symmetry.space_group_name_H-M   'P 1'
#
loop_
_entity.id
_entity.type
_entity.pdbx_description
1 polymer ?
#
loop_
_entity_poly.entity_id
_entity_poly.type
_entity_poly.pdbx_seq_one_letter_code
_entity_poly.pdbx_strand_id
1 'polypeptide(L)'
;MNQLADLAHTLEAFDLVVPAPYADVFPLFGAHEERKWATGFEPQFLYPVPPHDQPGMVFTTVQDGLSRIWVNTVFDEAAGHVQYVYWIADTMVARIDIQIENRGAHDTLVHVVYERTSLRTEANELVLRAGQADANCGPRWAEMINGYLRSAHAR
;
A
#
# COMPACT_ATOMS: atom_id res chain seq x y z
N MET A 1 16.45 12.19 29.54
CA MET A 1 15.50 12.51 28.47
C MET A 1 15.05 11.24 27.77
N ASN A 2 13.74 11.02 27.75
CA ASN A 2 13.21 9.85 27.06
C ASN A 2 13.01 10.17 25.60
N GLN A 3 14.03 9.93 24.76
CA GLN A 3 13.98 10.20 23.31
C GLN A 3 12.82 9.49 22.61
N LEU A 4 12.29 8.44 23.23
CA LEU A 4 11.17 7.66 22.67
C LEU A 4 9.84 8.44 22.70
N ALA A 5 9.70 9.43 23.59
CA ALA A 5 8.48 10.24 23.70
C ALA A 5 8.32 11.26 22.57
N ASP A 6 9.39 11.56 21.84
CA ASP A 6 9.40 12.59 20.80
C ASP A 6 9.32 12.01 19.36
N LEU A 7 9.10 10.71 19.23
CA LEU A 7 9.00 10.08 17.92
C LEU A 7 7.67 10.43 17.24
N ALA A 8 7.75 10.80 15.97
CA ALA A 8 6.58 11.09 15.16
C ALA A 8 5.78 9.82 14.88
N HIS A 9 4.46 9.98 14.91
CA HIS A 9 3.51 8.93 14.56
C HIS A 9 2.36 9.55 13.76
N THR A 10 2.05 9.00 12.60
CA THR A 10 0.94 9.45 11.76
C THR A 10 -0.04 8.32 11.51
N LEU A 11 -1.32 8.70 11.40
CA LEU A 11 -2.40 7.79 11.05
C LEU A 11 -3.32 8.54 10.10
N GLU A 12 -3.31 8.16 8.83
CA GLU A 12 -4.08 8.82 7.78
C GLU A 12 -4.86 7.79 6.97
N ALA A 13 -6.02 8.18 6.48
CA ALA A 13 -6.90 7.29 5.73
C ALA A 13 -7.48 8.01 4.51
N PHE A 14 -7.80 7.21 3.49
CA PHE A 14 -8.54 7.68 2.34
C PHE A 14 -9.40 6.55 1.77
N ASP A 15 -10.46 6.93 1.07
CA ASP A 15 -11.34 6.01 0.36
C ASP A 15 -11.27 6.27 -1.14
N LEU A 16 -11.49 5.23 -1.92
CA LEU A 16 -11.74 5.37 -3.34
C LEU A 16 -12.78 4.32 -3.79
N VAL A 17 -13.58 4.70 -4.79
CA VAL A 17 -14.51 3.79 -5.44
C VAL A 17 -13.92 3.40 -6.78
N VAL A 18 -13.80 2.10 -7.03
CA VAL A 18 -13.33 1.56 -8.30
C VAL A 18 -14.54 1.05 -9.08
N PRO A 19 -14.79 1.56 -10.31
CA PRO A 19 -15.96 1.16 -11.11
C PRO A 19 -15.73 -0.18 -11.81
N ALA A 20 -15.58 -1.24 -11.02
CA ALA A 20 -15.35 -2.61 -11.48
C ALA A 20 -15.81 -3.59 -10.39
N PRO A 21 -16.13 -4.85 -10.76
CA PRO A 21 -16.53 -5.87 -9.79
C PRO A 21 -15.41 -6.20 -8.80
N TYR A 22 -15.79 -6.62 -7.61
CA TYR A 22 -14.87 -7.01 -6.54
C TYR A 22 -13.80 -8.01 -7.01
N ALA A 23 -14.21 -9.03 -7.78
CA ALA A 23 -13.28 -10.05 -8.27
C ALA A 23 -12.17 -9.50 -9.17
N ASP A 24 -12.43 -8.39 -9.86
CA ASP A 24 -11.45 -7.73 -10.72
C ASP A 24 -10.58 -6.74 -9.94
N VAL A 25 -11.09 -6.23 -8.83
CA VAL A 25 -10.42 -5.18 -8.03
C VAL A 25 -9.54 -5.77 -6.95
N PHE A 26 -10.02 -6.76 -6.18
CA PHE A 26 -9.26 -7.31 -5.07
C PHE A 26 -7.83 -7.73 -5.45
N PRO A 27 -7.60 -8.48 -6.55
CA PRO A 27 -6.25 -8.90 -6.92
C PRO A 27 -5.27 -7.75 -7.16
N LEU A 28 -5.76 -6.57 -7.54
CA LEU A 28 -4.92 -5.41 -7.87
C LEU A 28 -4.16 -4.87 -6.66
N PHE A 29 -4.53 -5.26 -5.46
CA PHE A 29 -3.87 -4.84 -4.22
C PHE A 29 -2.80 -5.82 -3.73
N GLY A 30 -2.58 -6.92 -4.45
CA GLY A 30 -1.39 -7.76 -4.28
C GLY A 30 -0.17 -7.08 -4.90
N ALA A 31 1.00 -7.18 -4.27
CA ALA A 31 2.21 -6.50 -4.73
C ALA A 31 2.64 -6.95 -6.13
N HIS A 32 2.37 -8.21 -6.49
CA HIS A 32 2.67 -8.72 -7.83
C HIS A 32 1.77 -8.06 -8.89
N GLU A 33 0.47 -7.95 -8.62
CA GLU A 33 -0.50 -7.35 -9.53
C GLU A 33 -0.45 -5.82 -9.53
N GLU A 34 -0.08 -5.20 -8.40
CA GLU A 34 0.02 -3.75 -8.26
C GLU A 34 0.95 -3.10 -9.28
N ARG A 35 1.96 -3.83 -9.73
CA ARG A 35 2.88 -3.37 -10.79
C ARG A 35 2.16 -2.99 -12.08
N LYS A 36 0.96 -3.52 -12.30
CA LYS A 36 0.18 -3.24 -13.52
C LYS A 36 -0.41 -1.83 -13.54
N TRP A 37 -0.66 -1.25 -12.36
CA TRP A 37 -1.32 0.05 -12.28
C TRP A 37 -0.53 1.11 -11.53
N ALA A 38 0.29 0.74 -10.55
CA ALA A 38 1.02 1.69 -9.72
C ALA A 38 2.30 2.15 -10.43
N THR A 39 2.25 3.34 -11.00
CA THR A 39 3.39 3.93 -11.72
C THR A 39 4.58 4.13 -10.77
N GLY A 40 5.75 3.63 -11.17
CA GLY A 40 6.97 3.75 -10.39
C GLY A 40 7.13 2.69 -9.29
N PHE A 41 6.17 1.81 -9.14
CA PHE A 41 6.28 0.70 -8.19
C PHE A 41 7.05 -0.46 -8.84
N GLU A 42 8.30 -0.64 -8.39
CA GLU A 42 9.23 -1.62 -8.96
C GLU A 42 9.75 -2.56 -7.87
N PRO A 43 8.91 -3.51 -7.39
CA PRO A 43 9.32 -4.43 -6.34
C PRO A 43 10.31 -5.48 -6.83
N GLN A 44 11.27 -5.82 -5.97
CA GLN A 44 12.12 -6.99 -6.15
C GLN A 44 11.64 -8.07 -5.19
N PHE A 45 11.03 -9.12 -5.74
CA PHE A 45 10.44 -10.19 -4.94
C PHE A 45 11.51 -11.15 -4.41
N LEU A 46 11.46 -11.42 -3.10
CA LEU A 46 12.38 -12.32 -2.43
C LEU A 46 11.72 -13.66 -2.08
N TYR A 47 10.43 -13.63 -1.73
CA TYR A 47 9.64 -14.83 -1.38
C TYR A 47 8.15 -14.57 -1.63
N PRO A 48 7.39 -15.54 -2.19
CA PRO A 48 7.85 -16.78 -2.78
C PRO A 48 8.54 -16.58 -4.14
N VAL A 49 9.18 -17.63 -4.63
CA VAL A 49 9.79 -17.66 -5.96
C VAL A 49 9.22 -18.88 -6.71
N PRO A 50 8.53 -18.67 -7.84
CA PRO A 50 8.18 -17.39 -8.48
C PRO A 50 7.22 -16.55 -7.63
N PRO A 51 7.13 -15.23 -7.85
CA PRO A 51 6.30 -14.36 -7.02
C PRO A 51 4.80 -14.68 -7.16
N HIS A 52 4.13 -14.72 -6.03
CA HIS A 52 2.70 -14.97 -5.91
C HIS A 52 2.16 -14.19 -4.71
N ASP A 53 1.07 -13.45 -4.90
CA ASP A 53 0.44 -12.65 -3.85
C ASP A 53 -0.18 -13.56 -2.79
N GLN A 54 0.38 -13.51 -1.58
CA GLN A 54 -0.02 -14.35 -0.45
C GLN A 54 0.50 -13.77 0.86
N PRO A 55 -0.10 -14.11 2.00
CA PRO A 55 0.50 -13.76 3.29
C PRO A 55 1.91 -14.32 3.42
N GLY A 56 2.81 -13.54 4.00
CA GLY A 56 4.22 -13.92 4.14
C GLY A 56 5.10 -13.55 2.96
N MET A 57 4.54 -13.01 1.87
CA MET A 57 5.35 -12.49 0.76
C MET A 57 6.29 -11.41 1.27
N VAL A 58 7.56 -11.48 0.82
CA VAL A 58 8.60 -10.51 1.14
C VAL A 58 9.17 -9.94 -0.15
N PHE A 59 9.30 -8.63 -0.20
CA PHE A 59 9.91 -7.93 -1.34
C PHE A 59 10.58 -6.64 -0.89
N THR A 60 11.39 -6.07 -1.74
CA THR A 60 12.06 -4.80 -1.50
C THR A 60 11.71 -3.79 -2.59
N THR A 61 11.71 -2.52 -2.22
CA THR A 61 11.66 -1.40 -3.17
C THR A 61 12.72 -0.38 -2.79
N VAL A 62 13.14 0.43 -3.77
CA VAL A 62 14.00 1.58 -3.54
C VAL A 62 13.26 2.81 -4.07
N GLN A 63 13.11 3.82 -3.23
CA GLN A 63 12.47 5.07 -3.59
C GLN A 63 13.24 6.22 -2.93
N ASP A 64 13.59 7.25 -3.71
CA ASP A 64 14.37 8.40 -3.24
C ASP A 64 15.66 7.98 -2.51
N GLY A 65 16.31 6.92 -3.02
CA GLY A 65 17.56 6.39 -2.44
C GLY A 65 17.36 5.58 -1.16
N LEU A 66 16.13 5.40 -0.68
CA LEU A 66 15.84 4.64 0.53
C LEU A 66 15.29 3.25 0.19
N SER A 67 15.92 2.23 0.76
CA SER A 67 15.46 0.85 0.61
C SER A 67 14.35 0.54 1.62
N ARG A 68 13.30 -0.11 1.14
CA ARG A 68 12.20 -0.61 1.96
C ARG A 68 12.16 -2.12 1.91
N ILE A 69 11.99 -2.73 3.08
CA ILE A 69 11.69 -4.16 3.17
C ILE A 69 10.21 -4.28 3.50
N TRP A 70 9.50 -5.01 2.64
CA TRP A 70 8.05 -5.18 2.74
C TRP A 70 7.68 -6.61 3.11
N VAL A 71 6.68 -6.75 3.95
CA VAL A 71 6.03 -8.02 4.22
C VAL A 71 4.53 -7.87 3.98
N ASN A 72 3.95 -8.77 3.20
CA ASN A 72 2.50 -8.91 3.14
C ASN A 72 2.07 -9.70 4.36
N THR A 73 1.35 -9.06 5.28
CA THR A 73 0.92 -9.67 6.54
C THR A 73 -0.49 -10.25 6.48
N VAL A 74 -1.34 -9.71 5.58
CA VAL A 74 -2.70 -10.21 5.35
C VAL A 74 -3.00 -10.15 3.86
N PHE A 75 -3.54 -11.22 3.31
CA PHE A 75 -4.07 -11.27 1.95
C PHE A 75 -5.26 -12.24 1.93
N ASP A 76 -6.44 -11.72 2.27
CA ASP A 76 -7.66 -12.50 2.50
C ASP A 76 -8.79 -12.00 1.61
N GLU A 77 -9.00 -12.67 0.48
CA GLU A 77 -10.02 -12.31 -0.49
C GLU A 77 -11.44 -12.46 0.07
N ALA A 78 -11.67 -13.48 0.90
CA ALA A 78 -12.99 -13.69 1.49
C ALA A 78 -13.38 -12.57 2.47
N ALA A 79 -12.41 -12.05 3.21
CA ALA A 79 -12.61 -10.95 4.15
C ALA A 79 -12.45 -9.56 3.52
N GLY A 80 -11.92 -9.49 2.30
CA GLY A 80 -11.61 -8.21 1.66
C GLY A 80 -10.50 -7.44 2.37
N HIS A 81 -9.49 -8.15 2.88
CA HIS A 81 -8.47 -7.53 3.71
C HIS A 81 -7.08 -7.80 3.17
N VAL A 82 -6.32 -6.75 2.94
CA VAL A 82 -4.91 -6.79 2.55
C VAL A 82 -4.13 -5.90 3.50
N GLN A 83 -3.00 -6.36 3.99
CA GLN A 83 -2.14 -5.55 4.85
C GLN A 83 -0.69 -5.76 4.48
N TYR A 84 0.04 -4.65 4.46
CA TYR A 84 1.50 -4.65 4.30
C TYR A 84 2.14 -3.93 5.48
N VAL A 85 3.31 -4.39 5.84
CA VAL A 85 4.22 -3.64 6.71
C VAL A 85 5.51 -3.45 5.94
N TYR A 86 6.04 -2.24 5.90
CA TYR A 86 7.38 -2.03 5.43
C TYR A 86 8.24 -1.31 6.45
N TRP A 87 9.52 -1.50 6.31
CA TRP A 87 10.53 -0.96 7.20
C TRP A 87 11.64 -0.30 6.38
N ILE A 88 12.01 0.90 6.79
CA ILE A 88 13.20 1.60 6.30
C ILE A 88 14.16 1.68 7.48
N ALA A 89 15.35 1.10 7.33
CA ALA A 89 16.34 1.03 8.42
C ALA A 89 16.61 2.40 9.05
N ASP A 90 16.64 2.45 10.36
CA ASP A 90 16.91 3.66 11.18
C ASP A 90 15.98 4.84 10.87
N THR A 91 14.87 4.62 10.21
CA THR A 91 13.99 5.68 9.71
C THR A 91 12.56 5.51 10.18
N MET A 92 11.85 4.52 9.66
CA MET A 92 10.43 4.33 9.99
C MET A 92 9.96 2.90 9.79
N VAL A 93 8.84 2.59 10.46
CA VAL A 93 7.98 1.46 10.13
C VAL A 93 6.65 2.01 9.64
N ALA A 94 6.12 1.45 8.55
CA ALA A 94 4.81 1.80 8.01
C ALA A 94 3.93 0.55 7.93
N ARG A 95 2.69 0.69 8.35
CA ARG A 95 1.62 -0.31 8.17
C ARG A 95 0.60 0.27 7.21
N ILE A 96 0.26 -0.50 6.19
CA ILE A 96 -0.74 -0.12 5.19
C ILE A 96 -1.85 -1.15 5.27
N ASP A 97 -3.02 -0.73 5.72
CA ASP A 97 -4.19 -1.58 5.89
C ASP A 97 -5.22 -1.23 4.84
N ILE A 98 -5.67 -2.23 4.08
CA ILE A 98 -6.58 -2.05 2.95
C ILE A 98 -7.80 -2.92 3.17
N GLN A 99 -8.97 -2.29 3.28
CA GLN A 99 -10.26 -2.95 3.35
C GLN A 99 -10.97 -2.76 2.01
N ILE A 100 -11.39 -3.87 1.40
CA ILE A 100 -12.00 -3.87 0.07
C ILE A 100 -13.41 -4.43 0.20
N GLU A 101 -14.40 -3.61 -0.14
CA GLU A 101 -15.81 -3.92 0.06
C GLU A 101 -16.53 -4.02 -1.28
N ASN A 102 -17.24 -5.13 -1.47
CA ASN A 102 -18.10 -5.33 -2.62
C ASN A 102 -19.31 -4.41 -2.53
N ARG A 103 -19.50 -3.53 -3.50
CA ARG A 103 -20.64 -2.60 -3.60
C ARG A 103 -21.58 -2.95 -4.73
N GLY A 104 -21.56 -4.20 -5.21
CA GLY A 104 -22.41 -4.70 -6.29
C GLY A 104 -21.62 -5.09 -7.53
N ALA A 105 -22.32 -5.30 -8.64
CA ALA A 105 -21.73 -5.84 -9.86
C ALA A 105 -20.74 -4.89 -10.56
N HIS A 106 -20.78 -3.58 -10.24
CA HIS A 106 -20.06 -2.56 -10.99
C HIS A 106 -19.14 -1.68 -10.14
N ASP A 107 -19.24 -1.76 -8.81
CA ASP A 107 -18.49 -0.89 -7.92
C ASP A 107 -17.86 -1.65 -6.76
N THR A 108 -16.65 -1.25 -6.43
CA THR A 108 -15.89 -1.75 -5.27
C THR A 108 -15.37 -0.56 -4.49
N LEU A 109 -15.62 -0.54 -3.19
CA LEU A 109 -15.09 0.48 -2.29
C LEU A 109 -13.79 -0.01 -1.70
N VAL A 110 -12.77 0.84 -1.71
CA VAL A 110 -11.47 0.57 -1.11
C VAL A 110 -11.19 1.61 -0.04
N HIS A 111 -10.93 1.15 1.17
CA HIS A 111 -10.55 1.99 2.31
C HIS A 111 -9.11 1.68 2.68
N VAL A 112 -8.24 2.70 2.67
CA VAL A 112 -6.80 2.55 2.91
C VAL A 112 -6.41 3.36 4.13
N VAL A 113 -5.68 2.73 5.05
CA VAL A 113 -5.10 3.39 6.23
C VAL A 113 -3.59 3.24 6.18
N TYR A 114 -2.89 4.37 6.31
CA TYR A 114 -1.43 4.41 6.48
C TYR A 114 -1.10 4.80 7.91
N GLU A 115 -0.34 3.97 8.58
CA GLU A 115 0.18 4.25 9.92
C GLU A 115 1.70 4.21 9.86
N ARG A 116 2.35 5.33 10.26
CA ARG A 116 3.80 5.47 10.18
C ARG A 116 4.36 5.86 11.54
N THR A 117 5.47 5.25 11.91
CA THR A 117 6.15 5.54 13.16
C THR A 117 7.63 5.76 12.89
N SER A 118 8.16 6.89 13.36
CA SER A 118 9.61 7.18 13.32
C SER A 118 10.37 6.20 14.21
N LEU A 119 11.55 5.81 13.78
CA LEU A 119 12.46 5.02 14.61
C LEU A 119 13.47 5.88 15.36
N ARG A 120 13.61 7.15 14.96
CA ARG A 120 14.44 8.12 15.66
C ARG A 120 14.00 9.55 15.30
N THR A 121 14.36 10.51 16.15
CA THR A 121 13.87 11.89 16.02
C THR A 121 14.30 12.58 14.73
N GLU A 122 15.46 12.24 14.18
CA GLU A 122 15.95 12.78 12.90
C GLU A 122 15.07 12.38 11.71
N ALA A 123 14.24 11.32 11.85
CA ALA A 123 13.31 10.89 10.82
C ALA A 123 11.91 11.51 10.97
N ASN A 124 11.66 12.26 12.04
CA ASN A 124 10.32 12.80 12.33
C ASN A 124 9.76 13.64 11.18
N GLU A 125 10.56 14.54 10.62
CA GLU A 125 10.09 15.39 9.52
C GLU A 125 9.70 14.58 8.29
N LEU A 126 10.46 13.55 7.97
CA LEU A 126 10.17 12.65 6.85
C LEU A 126 8.84 11.91 7.08
N VAL A 127 8.62 11.41 8.31
CA VAL A 127 7.38 10.70 8.68
C VAL A 127 6.18 11.63 8.62
N LEU A 128 6.28 12.85 9.15
CA LEU A 128 5.18 13.82 9.12
C LEU A 128 4.83 14.23 7.70
N ARG A 129 5.82 14.44 6.86
CA ARG A 129 5.62 14.78 5.44
C ARG A 129 4.97 13.62 4.68
N ALA A 130 5.41 12.39 4.92
CA ALA A 130 4.82 11.21 4.32
C ALA A 130 3.35 11.05 4.74
N GLY A 131 3.02 11.29 6.01
CA GLY A 131 1.63 11.27 6.50
C GLY A 131 0.74 12.28 5.80
N GLN A 132 1.23 13.50 5.56
CA GLN A 132 0.48 14.50 4.79
C GLN A 132 0.21 14.03 3.35
N ALA A 133 1.19 13.39 2.72
CA ALA A 133 1.02 12.83 1.39
C ALA A 133 0.01 11.67 1.38
N ASP A 134 0.01 10.82 2.41
CA ASP A 134 -0.93 9.71 2.54
C ASP A 134 -2.38 10.17 2.48
N ALA A 135 -2.71 11.23 3.21
CA ALA A 135 -4.07 11.76 3.28
C ALA A 135 -4.62 12.18 1.90
N ASN A 136 -3.75 12.45 0.94
CA ASN A 136 -4.11 12.96 -0.39
C ASN A 136 -3.90 11.96 -1.52
N CYS A 137 -3.61 10.68 -1.21
CA CYS A 137 -3.29 9.66 -2.22
C CYS A 137 -4.51 9.13 -2.98
N GLY A 138 -5.72 9.23 -2.41
CA GLY A 138 -6.92 8.62 -2.99
C GLY A 138 -7.16 8.94 -4.46
N PRO A 139 -7.21 10.22 -4.88
CA PRO A 139 -7.44 10.58 -6.28
C PRO A 139 -6.39 10.02 -7.24
N ARG A 140 -5.12 10.00 -6.84
CA ARG A 140 -4.04 9.45 -7.67
C ARG A 140 -4.19 7.94 -7.85
N TRP A 141 -4.51 7.23 -6.77
CA TRP A 141 -4.74 5.79 -6.85
C TRP A 141 -5.93 5.48 -7.77
N ALA A 142 -7.03 6.21 -7.61
CA ALA A 142 -8.21 6.05 -8.45
C ALA A 142 -7.89 6.27 -9.93
N GLU A 143 -7.13 7.31 -10.25
CA GLU A 143 -6.71 7.61 -11.63
C GLU A 143 -5.87 6.49 -12.22
N MET A 144 -4.87 5.99 -11.48
CA MET A 144 -3.98 4.94 -11.94
C MET A 144 -4.73 3.62 -12.14
N ILE A 145 -5.57 3.23 -11.18
CA ILE A 145 -6.36 2.00 -11.26
C ILE A 145 -7.35 2.07 -12.42
N ASN A 146 -8.08 3.18 -12.53
CA ASN A 146 -9.04 3.38 -13.62
C ASN A 146 -8.36 3.39 -14.99
N GLY A 147 -7.19 3.99 -15.09
CA GLY A 147 -6.39 3.97 -16.31
C GLY A 147 -6.00 2.55 -16.73
N TYR A 148 -5.57 1.74 -15.77
CA TYR A 148 -5.26 0.33 -16.02
C TYR A 148 -6.48 -0.46 -16.47
N LEU A 149 -7.61 -0.32 -15.76
CA LEU A 149 -8.84 -1.06 -16.08
C LEU A 149 -9.36 -0.71 -17.48
N ARG A 150 -9.35 0.56 -17.86
CA ARG A 150 -9.73 0.96 -19.23
C ARG A 150 -8.81 0.34 -20.27
N SER A 151 -7.52 0.33 -20.04
CA SER A 151 -6.52 -0.26 -20.93
C SER A 151 -6.69 -1.78 -21.06
N ALA A 152 -7.00 -2.46 -19.96
CA ALA A 152 -7.22 -3.90 -19.92
C ALA A 152 -8.49 -4.30 -20.70
N HIS A 153 -9.57 -3.50 -20.62
CA HIS A 153 -10.83 -3.77 -21.34
C HIS A 153 -10.75 -3.42 -22.84
N ALA A 154 -9.78 -2.61 -23.26
CA ALA A 154 -9.58 -2.24 -24.65
C ALA A 154 -8.80 -3.28 -25.48
N ARG A 155 -8.31 -4.36 -24.83
CA ARG A 155 -7.52 -5.42 -25.49
C ARG A 155 -8.36 -6.62 -25.87
#